data_d00556bc5d41c9c6758cc57e6479ae54
#
_entry.id   d00556bc5d41c9c6758cc57e6479ae54
#
_cell.length_a   1.000
_cell.length_b   1.000
_cell.length_c   1.000
_cell.angle_alpha   90.00
_cell.angle_beta   90.00
_cell.angle_gamma   90.00
#
_symmetry.space_group_name_H-M   'P 1'
#
loop_
_entity.id
_entity.type
_entity.pdbx_description
1 polymer ?
#
loop_
_entity_poly.entity_id
_entity_poly.type
_entity_poly.pdbx_seq_one_letter_code
_entity_poly.pdbx_strand_id
1 'polypeptide(L)'
;MRSYEAAVLAKDADAFMRLYHPAVRVFDAWGVWLYPNADSWRTAVEGWFASLGSERVKVGFSDVQMSGDAALATLTAIVTYAAESAQGDSLRSMQNRLTWVLRETGHVLRIVHEHTSAPIGFEDSKAILVRKQES
;
A
#
# COMPACT_ATOMS: atom_id res chain seq x y z
N MET A 1 6.91 6.89 3.66
CA MET A 1 5.52 6.73 4.16
C MET A 1 4.66 7.96 3.92
N ARG A 2 5.12 9.15 4.29
CA ARG A 2 4.35 10.40 4.09
C ARG A 2 4.02 10.68 2.62
N SER A 3 4.97 10.43 1.71
CA SER A 3 4.73 10.61 0.27
C SER A 3 3.67 9.64 -0.25
N TYR A 4 3.64 8.42 0.27
CA TYR A 4 2.61 7.42 -0.06
C TYR A 4 1.23 7.90 0.42
N GLU A 5 1.15 8.33 1.68
CA GLU A 5 -0.09 8.84 2.25
C GLU A 5 -0.64 10.04 1.46
N ALA A 6 0.24 10.99 1.13
CA ALA A 6 -0.13 12.18 0.38
C ALA A 6 -0.60 11.86 -1.04
N ALA A 7 0.09 10.96 -1.73
CA ALA A 7 -0.26 10.56 -3.10
C ALA A 7 -1.61 9.85 -3.16
N VAL A 8 -1.89 8.98 -2.20
CA VAL A 8 -3.19 8.29 -2.12
C VAL A 8 -4.31 9.28 -1.81
N LEU A 9 -4.11 10.16 -0.84
CA LEU A 9 -5.13 11.16 -0.47
C LEU A 9 -5.47 12.06 -1.66
N ALA A 10 -4.47 12.47 -2.43
CA ALA A 10 -4.65 13.30 -3.62
C ALA A 10 -5.10 12.51 -4.86
N LYS A 11 -5.09 11.18 -4.79
CA LYS A 11 -5.33 10.30 -5.94
C LYS A 11 -4.41 10.63 -7.11
N ASP A 12 -3.15 10.93 -6.79
CA ASP A 12 -2.11 11.33 -7.74
C ASP A 12 -1.26 10.12 -8.11
N ALA A 13 -1.62 9.48 -9.23
CA ALA A 13 -0.93 8.28 -9.70
C ALA A 13 0.54 8.55 -10.03
N ASP A 14 0.87 9.72 -10.58
CA ASP A 14 2.25 10.05 -10.92
C ASP A 14 3.10 10.17 -9.66
N ALA A 15 2.62 10.88 -8.64
CA ALA A 15 3.31 11.00 -7.35
C ALA A 15 3.47 9.64 -6.69
N PHE A 16 2.42 8.81 -6.74
CA PHE A 16 2.43 7.46 -6.19
C PHE A 16 3.50 6.60 -6.87
N MET A 17 3.51 6.59 -8.20
CA MET A 17 4.44 5.75 -8.96
C MET A 17 5.89 6.20 -8.89
N ARG A 18 6.16 7.46 -8.55
CA ARG A 18 7.54 7.91 -8.30
C ARG A 18 8.22 7.20 -7.12
N LEU A 19 7.44 6.60 -6.23
CA LEU A 19 7.97 5.83 -5.10
C LEU A 19 8.52 4.47 -5.50
N TYR A 20 8.17 3.99 -6.69
CA TYR A 20 8.44 2.64 -7.16
C TYR A 20 9.53 2.62 -8.22
N HIS A 21 10.41 1.64 -8.11
CA HIS A 21 11.39 1.34 -9.15
C HIS A 21 10.68 0.77 -10.39
N PRO A 22 11.14 1.07 -11.63
CA PRO A 22 10.51 0.53 -12.84
C PRO A 22 10.39 -0.99 -12.90
N ALA A 23 11.33 -1.71 -12.27
CA ALA A 23 11.34 -3.17 -12.22
C ALA A 23 10.65 -3.74 -10.96
N VAL A 24 9.85 -2.92 -10.26
CA VAL A 24 9.17 -3.36 -9.03
C VAL A 24 8.29 -4.59 -9.30
N ARG A 25 8.30 -5.50 -8.35
CA ARG A 25 7.41 -6.65 -8.34
C ARG A 25 6.44 -6.50 -7.16
N VAL A 26 5.14 -6.56 -7.43
CA VAL A 26 4.11 -6.33 -6.41
C VAL A 26 3.24 -7.56 -6.25
N PHE A 27 3.11 -8.00 -5.00
CA PHE A 27 2.13 -8.99 -4.57
C PHE A 27 1.08 -8.24 -3.75
N ASP A 28 0.01 -7.86 -4.42
CA ASP A 28 -1.08 -7.14 -3.75
C ASP A 28 -2.10 -8.13 -3.18
N ALA A 29 -2.70 -7.77 -2.04
CA ALA A 29 -3.72 -8.60 -1.39
C ALA A 29 -4.96 -8.80 -2.27
N TRP A 30 -5.21 -7.88 -3.20
CA TRP A 30 -6.41 -7.89 -4.04
C TRP A 30 -6.10 -8.27 -5.48
N GLY A 31 -7.06 -8.92 -6.10
CA GLY A 31 -7.07 -9.14 -7.55
C GLY A 31 -6.16 -10.27 -8.00
N VAL A 32 -5.16 -9.94 -8.78
CA VAL A 32 -4.27 -10.90 -9.45
C VAL A 32 -3.13 -11.36 -8.53
N TRP A 33 -2.46 -12.45 -8.92
CA TRP A 33 -1.36 -13.02 -8.14
C TRP A 33 -0.16 -12.09 -8.01
N LEU A 34 0.17 -11.37 -9.09
CA LEU A 34 1.31 -10.46 -9.06
C LEU A 34 1.21 -9.42 -10.18
N TYR A 35 1.92 -8.30 -9.95
CA TYR A 35 2.21 -7.28 -10.95
C TYR A 35 3.72 -7.34 -11.21
N PRO A 36 4.17 -7.70 -12.43
CA PRO A 36 5.58 -7.98 -12.70
C PRO A 36 6.47 -6.75 -12.88
N ASN A 37 5.88 -5.56 -13.03
CA ASN A 37 6.64 -4.33 -13.27
C ASN A 37 5.81 -3.10 -12.90
N ALA A 38 6.44 -1.91 -12.97
CA ALA A 38 5.77 -0.66 -12.61
C ALA A 38 4.60 -0.33 -13.55
N ASP A 39 4.69 -0.64 -14.83
CA ASP A 39 3.62 -0.31 -15.78
C ASP A 39 2.31 -1.04 -15.45
N SER A 40 2.39 -2.34 -15.15
CA SER A 40 1.22 -3.11 -14.75
C SER A 40 0.67 -2.64 -13.41
N TRP A 41 1.53 -2.28 -12.47
CA TRP A 41 1.11 -1.74 -11.18
C TRP A 41 0.44 -0.37 -11.33
N ARG A 42 0.99 0.51 -12.18
CA ARG A 42 0.39 1.81 -12.49
C ARG A 42 -1.05 1.66 -13.00
N THR A 43 -1.29 0.75 -13.91
CA THR A 43 -2.63 0.50 -14.44
C THR A 43 -3.62 0.14 -13.33
N ALA A 44 -3.19 -0.73 -12.40
CA ALA A 44 -4.01 -1.10 -11.26
C ALA A 44 -4.28 0.08 -10.32
N VAL A 45 -3.27 0.89 -10.04
CA VAL A 45 -3.38 2.07 -9.16
C VAL A 45 -4.29 3.12 -9.78
N GLU A 46 -4.15 3.39 -11.07
CA GLU A 46 -5.03 4.33 -11.79
C GLU A 46 -6.48 3.87 -11.74
N GLY A 47 -6.72 2.58 -11.92
CA GLY A 47 -8.04 1.98 -11.78
C GLY A 47 -8.63 2.13 -10.39
N TRP A 48 -7.81 1.92 -9.36
CA TRP A 48 -8.22 2.12 -7.98
C TRP A 48 -8.62 3.58 -7.72
N PHE A 49 -7.76 4.53 -8.08
CA PHE A 49 -8.04 5.95 -7.86
C PHE A 49 -9.29 6.40 -8.63
N ALA A 50 -9.45 5.94 -9.87
CA ALA A 50 -10.67 6.25 -10.65
C ALA A 50 -11.93 5.70 -10.00
N SER A 51 -11.86 4.51 -9.39
CA SER A 51 -13.02 3.87 -8.74
C SER A 51 -13.53 4.64 -7.53
N LEU A 52 -12.69 5.48 -6.94
CA LEU A 52 -13.07 6.23 -5.73
C LEU A 52 -14.02 7.39 -6.03
N GLY A 53 -14.04 7.91 -7.27
CA GLY A 53 -14.88 9.06 -7.59
C GLY A 53 -14.56 10.26 -6.69
N SER A 54 -15.55 10.75 -5.96
CA SER A 54 -15.38 11.86 -5.00
C SER A 54 -14.87 11.42 -3.63
N GLU A 55 -14.77 10.12 -3.37
CA GLU A 55 -14.23 9.61 -2.12
C GLU A 55 -12.72 9.84 -2.03
N ARG A 56 -12.22 9.97 -0.81
CA ARG A 56 -10.79 10.06 -0.54
C ARG A 56 -10.40 8.94 0.42
N VAL A 57 -9.15 8.53 0.35
CA VAL A 57 -8.61 7.51 1.26
C VAL A 57 -7.47 8.11 2.07
N LYS A 58 -7.63 8.06 3.39
CA LYS A 58 -6.55 8.37 4.34
C LYS A 58 -5.81 7.10 4.66
N VAL A 59 -4.50 7.13 4.52
CA VAL A 59 -3.62 6.01 4.82
C VAL A 59 -2.88 6.28 6.12
N GLY A 60 -2.82 5.29 6.98
CA GLY A 60 -2.02 5.34 8.20
C GLY A 60 -1.12 4.12 8.30
N PHE A 61 0.09 4.33 8.80
CA PHE A 61 1.05 3.25 9.06
C PHE A 61 1.20 3.08 10.56
N SER A 62 1.14 1.84 11.03
CA SER A 62 1.37 1.49 12.42
C SER A 62 2.27 0.27 12.53
N ASP A 63 2.84 0.05 13.70
CA ASP A 63 3.74 -1.08 13.96
C ASP A 63 4.87 -1.15 12.91
N VAL A 64 5.49 0.00 12.64
CA VAL A 64 6.50 0.15 11.59
C VAL A 64 7.85 -0.33 12.11
N GLN A 65 8.49 -1.22 11.35
CA GLN A 65 9.86 -1.65 11.61
C GLN A 65 10.67 -1.57 10.33
N MET A 66 11.88 -1.03 10.44
CA MET A 66 12.85 -0.99 9.34
C MET A 66 14.11 -1.73 9.74
N SER A 67 14.71 -2.41 8.76
CA SER A 67 16.04 -3.00 8.91
C SER A 67 16.82 -2.91 7.61
N GLY A 68 18.14 -3.05 7.69
CA GLY A 68 19.01 -2.89 6.54
C GLY A 68 19.78 -1.57 6.57
N ASP A 69 20.30 -1.18 5.42
CA ASP A 69 21.09 0.05 5.26
C ASP A 69 20.59 0.89 4.07
N ALA A 70 21.32 1.95 3.74
CA ALA A 70 20.93 2.84 2.65
C ALA A 70 20.92 2.15 1.27
N ALA A 71 21.72 1.09 1.08
CA ALA A 71 21.76 0.39 -0.19
C ALA A 71 20.56 -0.53 -0.37
N LEU A 72 20.17 -1.22 0.70
CA LEU A 72 19.04 -2.15 0.69
C LEU A 72 18.40 -2.22 2.07
N ALA A 73 17.14 -1.88 2.16
CA ALA A 73 16.40 -1.90 3.43
C ALA A 73 15.06 -2.60 3.24
N THR A 74 14.52 -3.10 4.34
CA THR A 74 13.16 -3.61 4.40
C THR A 74 12.35 -2.79 5.40
N LEU A 75 11.09 -2.59 5.09
CA LEU A 75 10.12 -1.96 5.98
C LEU A 75 8.91 -2.88 6.07
N THR A 76 8.47 -3.15 7.30
CA THR A 76 7.20 -3.85 7.53
C THR A 76 6.29 -2.97 8.36
N ALA A 77 4.99 -3.05 8.10
CA ALA A 77 4.00 -2.23 8.78
C ALA A 77 2.61 -2.85 8.69
N ILE A 78 1.74 -2.37 9.55
CA ILE A 78 0.28 -2.52 9.38
C ILE A 78 -0.21 -1.21 8.77
N VAL A 79 -0.92 -1.32 7.66
CA VAL A 79 -1.45 -0.15 6.94
C VAL A 79 -2.96 -0.11 7.08
N THR A 80 -3.47 1.05 7.44
CA THR A 80 -4.91 1.32 7.52
C THR A 80 -5.31 2.21 6.34
N TYR A 81 -6.32 1.80 5.63
CA TYR A 81 -6.94 2.57 4.54
C TYR A 81 -8.35 2.95 4.99
N ALA A 82 -8.57 4.24 5.22
CA ALA A 82 -9.86 4.76 5.70
C ALA A 82 -10.48 5.65 4.63
N ALA A 83 -11.58 5.21 4.06
CA ALA A 83 -12.29 5.96 3.04
C ALA A 83 -13.22 6.99 3.67
N GLU A 84 -13.24 8.18 3.08
CA GLU A 84 -14.09 9.30 3.49
C GLU A 84 -14.87 9.82 2.30
N SER A 85 -16.07 10.36 2.58
CA SER A 85 -16.82 11.12 1.59
C SER A 85 -16.13 12.46 1.29
N ALA A 86 -16.59 13.14 0.24
CA ALA A 86 -16.13 14.50 -0.08
C ALA A 86 -16.36 15.49 1.05
N GLN A 87 -17.34 15.22 1.96
CA GLN A 87 -17.65 16.04 3.11
C GLN A 87 -16.88 15.63 4.37
N GLY A 88 -16.04 14.60 4.29
CA GLY A 88 -15.23 14.13 5.41
C GLY A 88 -15.88 13.08 6.30
N ASP A 89 -17.01 12.53 5.90
CA ASP A 89 -17.68 11.46 6.65
C ASP A 89 -16.94 10.14 6.46
N SER A 90 -16.75 9.40 7.56
CA SER A 90 -16.15 8.06 7.52
C SER A 90 -17.09 7.08 6.84
N LEU A 91 -16.59 6.37 5.81
CA LEU A 91 -17.38 5.41 5.05
C LEU A 91 -17.05 3.96 5.41
N ARG A 92 -15.77 3.61 5.33
CA ARG A 92 -15.28 2.27 5.60
C ARG A 92 -13.78 2.31 5.84
N SER A 93 -13.25 1.27 6.45
CA SER A 93 -11.80 1.13 6.57
C SER A 93 -11.40 -0.33 6.48
N MET A 94 -10.15 -0.55 6.10
CA MET A 94 -9.54 -1.88 6.11
C MET A 94 -8.05 -1.77 6.46
N GLN A 95 -7.50 -2.88 6.91
CA GLN A 95 -6.08 -2.98 7.22
C GLN A 95 -5.46 -4.14 6.46
N ASN A 96 -4.19 -4.02 6.14
CA ASN A 96 -3.39 -5.13 5.66
C ASN A 96 -1.98 -5.09 6.26
N ARG A 97 -1.27 -6.19 6.06
CA ARG A 97 0.15 -6.26 6.37
C ARG A 97 0.91 -5.83 5.13
N LEU A 98 1.97 -5.05 5.32
CA LEU A 98 2.77 -4.53 4.21
C LEU A 98 4.24 -4.81 4.47
N THR A 99 4.93 -5.26 3.43
CA THR A 99 6.38 -5.32 3.37
C THR A 99 6.85 -4.55 2.14
N TRP A 100 7.78 -3.63 2.34
CA TRP A 100 8.53 -2.98 1.27
C TRP A 100 9.97 -3.44 1.31
N VAL A 101 10.52 -3.75 0.15
CA VAL A 101 11.97 -3.81 -0.06
C VAL A 101 12.37 -2.54 -0.79
N LEU A 102 13.30 -1.81 -0.20
CA LEU A 102 13.73 -0.48 -0.66
C LEU A 102 15.18 -0.54 -1.09
N ARG A 103 15.48 0.06 -2.23
CA ARG A 103 16.85 0.16 -2.76
C ARG A 103 17.15 1.58 -3.12
N GLU A 104 18.36 2.04 -2.77
CA GLU A 104 18.85 3.33 -3.22
C GLU A 104 19.25 3.27 -4.69
N THR A 105 18.65 4.15 -5.48
CA THR A 105 19.00 4.37 -6.89
C THR A 105 19.14 5.87 -7.12
N GLY A 106 20.34 6.32 -7.47
CA GLY A 106 20.60 7.75 -7.70
C GLY A 106 20.28 8.62 -6.48
N HIS A 107 20.70 8.19 -5.28
CA HIS A 107 20.50 8.87 -4.00
C HIS A 107 19.04 8.92 -3.52
N VAL A 108 18.14 8.17 -4.14
CA VAL A 108 16.72 8.08 -3.76
C VAL A 108 16.37 6.64 -3.44
N LEU A 109 15.73 6.41 -2.30
CA LEU A 109 15.19 5.09 -1.96
C LEU A 109 13.89 4.88 -2.74
N ARG A 110 13.81 3.76 -3.46
CA ARG A 110 12.62 3.36 -4.20
C ARG A 110 12.21 1.95 -3.82
N ILE A 111 10.91 1.70 -3.92
CA ILE A 111 10.34 0.38 -3.65
C ILE A 111 10.65 -0.54 -4.82
N VAL A 112 11.40 -1.61 -4.55
CA VAL A 112 11.71 -2.65 -5.57
C VAL A 112 10.82 -3.87 -5.41
N HIS A 113 10.18 -4.02 -4.25
CA HIS A 113 9.19 -5.07 -4.01
C HIS A 113 8.19 -4.58 -2.96
N GLU A 114 6.92 -4.87 -3.21
CA GLU A 114 5.85 -4.65 -2.24
C GLU A 114 5.04 -5.92 -2.10
N HIS A 115 4.72 -6.29 -0.88
CA HIS A 115 3.85 -7.41 -0.59
C HIS A 115 2.83 -6.96 0.45
N THR A 116 1.57 -7.01 0.08
CA THR A 116 0.48 -6.80 1.03
C THR A 116 -0.32 -8.08 1.19
N SER A 117 -0.83 -8.30 2.39
CA SER A 117 -1.60 -9.49 2.71
C SER A 117 -2.55 -9.20 3.87
N ALA A 118 -3.55 -10.04 3.99
CA ALA A 118 -4.40 -10.09 5.17
C ALA A 118 -4.44 -11.54 5.65
N PRO A 119 -4.57 -11.78 6.96
CA PRO A 119 -4.76 -13.14 7.45
C PRO A 119 -6.07 -13.72 6.90
N ILE A 120 -6.06 -14.99 6.65
CA ILE A 120 -7.26 -15.72 6.25
C ILE A 120 -7.73 -16.52 7.45
N GLY A 121 -9.01 -16.41 7.81
CA GLY A 121 -9.60 -17.20 8.87
C GLY A 121 -9.48 -18.68 8.56
N PHE A 122 -8.91 -19.45 9.48
CA PHE A 122 -8.64 -20.87 9.25
C PHE A 122 -9.94 -21.66 9.05
N GLU A 123 -11.01 -21.32 9.78
CA GLU A 123 -12.27 -22.05 9.76
C GLU A 123 -13.18 -21.68 8.59
N ASP A 124 -13.25 -20.36 8.25
CA ASP A 124 -14.20 -19.85 7.25
C ASP A 124 -13.55 -19.46 5.92
N SER A 125 -12.22 -19.46 5.83
CA SER A 125 -11.45 -19.05 4.66
C SER A 125 -11.69 -17.61 4.22
N LYS A 126 -12.17 -16.76 5.14
CA LYS A 126 -12.41 -15.33 4.86
C LYS A 126 -11.23 -14.48 5.28
N ALA A 127 -10.97 -13.43 4.49
CA ALA A 127 -9.95 -12.44 4.83
C ALA A 127 -10.32 -11.69 6.10
N ILE A 128 -9.32 -11.45 6.96
CA ILE A 128 -9.48 -10.66 8.17
C ILE A 128 -8.89 -9.28 7.87
N LEU A 129 -9.77 -8.30 7.65
CA LEU A 129 -9.37 -6.98 7.15
C LEU A 129 -9.26 -5.93 8.27
N VAL A 130 -9.47 -6.30 9.49
CA VAL A 130 -9.29 -5.43 10.66
C VAL A 130 -8.55 -6.19 11.74
N ARG A 131 -7.41 -5.62 12.15
CA ARG A 131 -6.60 -6.20 13.21
C ARG A 131 -7.31 -6.02 14.55
N LYS A 132 -7.59 -7.12 15.24
CA LYS A 132 -8.11 -7.06 16.60
C LYS A 132 -6.97 -6.66 17.53
N GLN A 133 -7.25 -5.71 18.43
CA GLN A 133 -6.31 -5.38 19.48
C GLN A 133 -6.25 -6.57 20.44
N GLU A 134 -5.04 -7.07 20.68
CA GLU A 134 -4.83 -8.05 21.71
C GLU A 134 -4.94 -7.36 23.07
N SER A 135 -5.84 -7.84 23.89
CA SER A 135 -6.02 -7.35 25.26
C SER A 135 -4.94 -7.92 26.17
#